data_8044e8568a0a0260cbcf24945f26b8a9
#
_entry.id   8044e8568a0a0260cbcf24945f26b8a9
#
_cell.length_a   1.000
_cell.length_b   1.000
_cell.length_c   1.000
_cell.angle_alpha   90.00
_cell.angle_beta   90.00
_cell.angle_gamma   90.00
#
_symmetry.space_group_name_H-M   'P 1'
#
loop_
_entity.id
_entity.type
_entity.pdbx_description
1 polymer ?
#
loop_
_entity_poly.entity_id
_entity_poly.type
_entity_poly.pdbx_seq_one_letter_code
_entity_poly.pdbx_strand_id
1 'polypeptide(L)'
;CLNSVAPALPLTSNNGITGTWNPAVVNNTISSSYTFTPDAGQCAESITIAITVHPVGTSTTNTAICTSQLPYTWNGNTYNAAGTYTVTLTGAGGCDSVATLNLIVNNAVTSTTNVTICTNQLPYSWNGLTFNSAGTQTAHLTNSVGCDSAATLILTVKAVTTSTTPISVC
;
A
#
# COMPACT_ATOMS: atom_id res chain seq x y z
N CYS A 1 -9.87 -25.26 7.00
CA CYS A 1 -9.84 -23.81 7.25
C CYS A 1 -11.01 -23.40 8.13
N LEU A 2 -10.83 -22.33 8.90
CA LEU A 2 -11.88 -21.75 9.73
C LEU A 2 -13.15 -21.48 8.91
N ASN A 3 -14.31 -21.97 9.39
CA ASN A 3 -15.62 -21.86 8.74
C ASN A 3 -15.74 -22.50 7.34
N SER A 4 -14.78 -23.34 6.93
CA SER A 4 -14.94 -24.13 5.71
C SER A 4 -15.96 -25.25 5.92
N VAL A 5 -16.40 -25.90 4.83
CA VAL A 5 -17.24 -27.08 4.94
C VAL A 5 -16.50 -28.17 5.71
N ALA A 6 -17.10 -28.62 6.84
CA ALA A 6 -16.51 -29.67 7.65
C ALA A 6 -16.58 -31.01 6.89
N PRO A 7 -15.50 -31.83 6.92
CA PRO A 7 -15.54 -33.16 6.34
C PRO A 7 -16.50 -34.06 7.13
N ALA A 8 -17.21 -34.93 6.44
CA ALA A 8 -17.98 -35.99 7.09
C ALA A 8 -17.03 -37.05 7.67
N LEU A 9 -17.32 -37.51 8.87
CA LEU A 9 -16.61 -38.65 9.49
C LEU A 9 -17.26 -39.97 9.01
N PRO A 10 -16.52 -40.83 8.31
CA PRO A 10 -17.08 -42.07 7.80
C PRO A 10 -17.41 -43.04 8.94
N LEU A 11 -18.60 -43.64 8.93
CA LEU A 11 -19.02 -44.64 9.92
C LEU A 11 -18.43 -46.05 9.66
N THR A 12 -17.76 -46.21 8.52
CA THR A 12 -17.07 -47.45 8.14
C THR A 12 -15.66 -47.11 7.75
N SER A 13 -14.68 -47.81 8.33
CA SER A 13 -13.28 -47.65 7.96
C SER A 13 -12.97 -48.31 6.60
N ASN A 14 -11.80 -48.01 6.02
CA ASN A 14 -11.34 -48.61 4.76
C ASN A 14 -11.21 -50.13 4.85
N ASN A 15 -11.09 -50.70 6.02
CA ASN A 15 -10.98 -52.13 6.29
C ASN A 15 -12.36 -52.77 6.59
N GLY A 16 -13.46 -52.02 6.40
CA GLY A 16 -14.82 -52.52 6.62
C GLY A 16 -15.28 -52.55 8.09
N ILE A 17 -14.51 -51.98 9.01
CA ILE A 17 -14.88 -51.87 10.43
C ILE A 17 -15.92 -50.75 10.58
N THR A 18 -17.09 -51.09 11.11
CA THR A 18 -18.14 -50.10 11.46
C THR A 18 -17.98 -49.63 12.89
N GLY A 19 -18.46 -48.40 13.15
CA GLY A 19 -18.34 -47.80 14.45
C GLY A 19 -18.92 -46.38 14.50
N THR A 20 -18.67 -45.72 15.62
CA THR A 20 -19.17 -44.37 15.91
C THR A 20 -18.04 -43.40 16.23
N TRP A 21 -18.24 -42.14 15.89
CA TRP A 21 -17.31 -41.06 16.23
C TRP A 21 -17.79 -40.29 17.46
N ASN A 22 -16.86 -39.89 18.31
CA ASN A 22 -17.10 -38.96 19.39
C ASN A 22 -16.02 -37.86 19.41
N PRO A 23 -16.38 -36.60 19.17
CA PRO A 23 -17.67 -36.07 18.71
C PRO A 23 -18.08 -36.62 17.33
N ALA A 24 -19.40 -36.73 17.07
CA ALA A 24 -19.95 -37.29 15.83
C ALA A 24 -19.83 -36.32 14.62
N VAL A 25 -19.65 -35.03 14.84
CA VAL A 25 -19.60 -33.98 13.83
C VAL A 25 -18.33 -33.17 14.02
N VAL A 26 -17.65 -32.92 12.90
CA VAL A 26 -16.42 -32.09 12.90
C VAL A 26 -16.78 -30.62 13.16
N ASN A 27 -16.13 -30.03 14.19
CA ASN A 27 -16.17 -28.61 14.41
C ASN A 27 -15.22 -27.90 13.45
N ASN A 28 -15.73 -26.97 12.67
CA ASN A 28 -14.98 -26.21 11.68
C ASN A 28 -14.47 -24.85 12.20
N THR A 29 -14.64 -24.57 13.50
CA THR A 29 -14.20 -23.32 14.12
C THR A 29 -13.03 -23.49 15.07
N ILE A 30 -12.86 -24.69 15.65
CA ILE A 30 -11.78 -25.01 16.59
C ILE A 30 -11.13 -26.36 16.25
N SER A 31 -9.83 -26.45 16.45
CA SER A 31 -9.10 -27.72 16.37
C SER A 31 -9.53 -28.65 17.47
N SER A 32 -9.82 -29.90 17.15
CA SER A 32 -10.34 -30.88 18.10
C SER A 32 -9.89 -32.31 17.75
N SER A 33 -9.94 -33.19 18.73
CA SER A 33 -9.71 -34.64 18.54
C SER A 33 -11.04 -35.37 18.43
N TYR A 34 -11.06 -36.41 17.61
CA TYR A 34 -12.23 -37.24 17.32
C TYR A 34 -11.84 -38.71 17.47
N THR A 35 -12.58 -39.44 18.29
CA THR A 35 -12.30 -40.85 18.56
C THR A 35 -13.33 -41.73 17.86
N PHE A 36 -12.85 -42.63 16.99
CA PHE A 36 -13.66 -43.70 16.41
C PHE A 36 -13.64 -44.88 17.34
N THR A 37 -14.84 -45.34 17.70
CA THR A 37 -15.03 -46.54 18.53
C THR A 37 -15.71 -47.62 17.66
N PRO A 38 -15.04 -48.73 17.38
CA PRO A 38 -15.64 -49.88 16.66
C PRO A 38 -16.87 -50.42 17.35
N ASP A 39 -17.81 -50.95 16.57
CA ASP A 39 -18.99 -51.66 17.09
C ASP A 39 -18.54 -52.98 17.78
N ALA A 40 -19.36 -53.43 18.72
CA ALA A 40 -19.08 -54.67 19.46
C ALA A 40 -18.94 -55.90 18.55
N GLY A 41 -18.00 -56.77 18.85
CA GLY A 41 -17.77 -58.02 18.10
C GLY A 41 -16.82 -57.89 16.91
N GLN A 42 -16.29 -56.71 16.65
CA GLN A 42 -15.20 -56.48 15.67
C GLN A 42 -13.85 -56.51 16.39
N CYS A 43 -12.88 -57.28 15.85
CA CYS A 43 -11.52 -57.32 16.44
C CYS A 43 -10.73 -56.04 16.04
N ALA A 44 -11.14 -54.93 16.56
CA ALA A 44 -10.54 -53.62 16.30
C ALA A 44 -10.50 -52.75 17.56
N GLU A 45 -9.48 -51.91 17.65
CA GLU A 45 -9.32 -50.94 18.76
C GLU A 45 -9.80 -49.54 18.34
N SER A 46 -10.14 -48.73 19.34
CA SER A 46 -10.49 -47.32 19.13
C SER A 46 -9.28 -46.54 18.61
N ILE A 47 -9.52 -45.60 17.71
CA ILE A 47 -8.49 -44.71 17.16
C ILE A 47 -8.92 -43.25 17.37
N THR A 48 -7.97 -42.40 17.75
CA THR A 48 -8.20 -40.96 17.87
C THR A 48 -7.41 -40.23 16.78
N ILE A 49 -8.10 -39.35 16.06
CA ILE A 49 -7.50 -38.43 15.09
C ILE A 49 -7.61 -36.99 15.59
N ALA A 50 -6.63 -36.16 15.26
CA ALA A 50 -6.66 -34.74 15.49
C ALA A 50 -6.99 -34.00 14.17
N ILE A 51 -8.00 -33.15 14.21
CA ILE A 51 -8.35 -32.27 13.09
C ILE A 51 -7.95 -30.85 13.48
N THR A 52 -7.02 -30.26 12.69
CA THR A 52 -6.55 -28.90 12.90
C THR A 52 -7.35 -27.94 12.02
N VAL A 53 -7.89 -26.89 12.63
CA VAL A 53 -8.54 -25.78 11.95
C VAL A 53 -7.54 -24.64 11.85
N HIS A 54 -7.14 -24.32 10.61
CA HIS A 54 -6.24 -23.20 10.36
C HIS A 54 -7.03 -21.88 10.25
N PRO A 55 -6.58 -20.80 10.89
CA PRO A 55 -7.23 -19.51 10.78
C PRO A 55 -7.07 -18.93 9.37
N VAL A 56 -8.03 -18.11 8.96
CA VAL A 56 -7.90 -17.25 7.78
C VAL A 56 -6.98 -16.08 8.14
N GLY A 57 -5.92 -15.89 7.36
CA GLY A 57 -5.01 -14.77 7.56
C GLY A 57 -5.56 -13.47 6.96
N THR A 58 -5.27 -12.34 7.59
CA THR A 58 -5.49 -11.01 7.02
C THR A 58 -4.24 -10.17 7.13
N SER A 59 -3.97 -9.36 6.12
CA SER A 59 -2.87 -8.39 6.16
C SER A 59 -3.30 -7.07 5.54
N THR A 60 -2.70 -5.97 6.00
CA THR A 60 -2.94 -4.64 5.45
C THR A 60 -1.63 -3.97 5.12
N THR A 61 -1.51 -3.49 3.90
CA THR A 61 -0.38 -2.69 3.40
C THR A 61 -0.86 -1.28 3.16
N ASN A 62 -0.24 -0.29 3.80
CA ASN A 62 -0.49 1.13 3.54
C ASN A 62 0.70 1.68 2.76
N THR A 63 0.44 2.20 1.57
CA THR A 63 1.48 2.72 0.68
C THR A 63 1.05 4.05 0.10
N ALA A 64 1.97 5.03 0.12
CA ALA A 64 1.80 6.30 -0.55
C ALA A 64 2.84 6.43 -1.66
N ILE A 65 2.38 6.77 -2.85
CA ILE A 65 3.22 6.95 -4.04
C ILE A 65 2.93 8.29 -4.70
N CYS A 66 3.77 8.68 -5.65
CA CYS A 66 3.51 9.83 -6.50
C CYS A 66 2.79 9.40 -7.79
N THR A 67 2.02 10.30 -8.40
CA THR A 67 1.33 10.04 -9.67
C THR A 67 2.26 9.52 -10.77
N SER A 68 3.54 9.94 -10.77
CA SER A 68 4.56 9.48 -11.70
C SER A 68 4.99 8.01 -11.49
N GLN A 69 4.61 7.40 -10.39
CA GLN A 69 4.92 6.01 -10.05
C GLN A 69 3.76 5.05 -10.39
N LEU A 70 2.70 5.55 -11.02
CA LEU A 70 1.65 4.73 -11.58
C LEU A 70 2.09 4.15 -12.94
N PRO A 71 1.68 2.92 -13.27
CA PRO A 71 0.86 2.00 -12.48
C PRO A 71 1.64 1.34 -11.33
N TYR A 72 1.00 1.15 -10.19
CA TYR A 72 1.57 0.47 -9.01
C TYR A 72 1.26 -1.03 -9.03
N THR A 73 2.27 -1.87 -8.84
CA THR A 73 2.10 -3.33 -8.82
C THR A 73 2.18 -3.86 -7.39
N TRP A 74 1.17 -4.64 -6.99
CA TRP A 74 1.12 -5.29 -5.68
C TRP A 74 0.43 -6.65 -5.77
N ASN A 75 1.03 -7.68 -5.16
CA ASN A 75 0.54 -9.08 -5.21
C ASN A 75 0.17 -9.54 -6.63
N GLY A 76 0.98 -9.20 -7.63
CA GLY A 76 0.78 -9.60 -9.03
C GLY A 76 -0.31 -8.81 -9.79
N ASN A 77 -1.02 -7.90 -9.14
CA ASN A 77 -2.02 -7.03 -9.75
C ASN A 77 -1.48 -5.61 -9.93
N THR A 78 -2.04 -4.90 -10.91
CA THR A 78 -1.63 -3.54 -11.28
C THR A 78 -2.77 -2.55 -10.99
N TYR A 79 -2.43 -1.45 -10.33
CA TYR A 79 -3.37 -0.43 -9.87
C TYR A 79 -3.02 0.93 -10.46
N ASN A 80 -4.00 1.60 -11.07
CA ASN A 80 -3.82 2.86 -11.79
C ASN A 80 -4.32 4.09 -11.02
N ALA A 81 -4.86 3.90 -9.82
CA ALA A 81 -5.44 4.97 -9.01
C ALA A 81 -5.28 4.70 -7.51
N ALA A 82 -5.46 5.75 -6.70
CA ALA A 82 -5.61 5.62 -5.26
C ALA A 82 -6.87 4.81 -4.93
N GLY A 83 -6.83 4.04 -3.85
CA GLY A 83 -7.97 3.25 -3.40
C GLY A 83 -7.60 2.18 -2.39
N THR A 84 -8.63 1.48 -1.92
CA THR A 84 -8.47 0.27 -1.11
C THR A 84 -8.78 -0.94 -1.98
N TYR A 85 -7.83 -1.86 -2.08
CA TYR A 85 -7.90 -3.04 -2.92
C TYR A 85 -7.68 -4.28 -2.07
N THR A 86 -8.38 -5.36 -2.40
CA THR A 86 -8.24 -6.64 -1.72
C THR A 86 -7.85 -7.73 -2.70
N VAL A 87 -6.97 -8.63 -2.26
CA VAL A 87 -6.55 -9.81 -3.02
C VAL A 87 -6.63 -11.02 -2.11
N THR A 88 -7.20 -12.11 -2.62
CA THR A 88 -7.20 -13.39 -1.93
C THR A 88 -5.93 -14.16 -2.30
N LEU A 89 -5.20 -14.60 -1.29
CA LEU A 89 -3.96 -15.36 -1.39
C LEU A 89 -4.12 -16.68 -0.65
N THR A 90 -3.47 -17.74 -1.11
CA THR A 90 -3.43 -19.00 -0.36
C THR A 90 -2.37 -18.90 0.73
N GLY A 91 -2.79 -19.00 1.98
CA GLY A 91 -1.90 -19.01 3.15
C GLY A 91 -1.13 -20.33 3.29
N ALA A 92 -0.12 -20.36 4.19
CA ALA A 92 0.74 -21.50 4.44
C ALA A 92 -0.02 -22.79 4.88
N GLY A 93 -1.20 -22.65 5.47
CA GLY A 93 -2.09 -23.76 5.84
C GLY A 93 -3.04 -24.20 4.74
N GLY A 94 -2.88 -23.71 3.50
CA GLY A 94 -3.80 -23.99 2.38
C GLY A 94 -5.14 -23.25 2.49
N CYS A 95 -5.29 -22.33 3.44
CA CYS A 95 -6.50 -21.53 3.62
C CYS A 95 -6.37 -20.18 2.92
N ASP A 96 -7.47 -19.67 2.39
CA ASP A 96 -7.50 -18.36 1.78
C ASP A 96 -7.20 -17.28 2.83
N SER A 97 -6.36 -16.33 2.45
CA SER A 97 -5.98 -15.17 3.24
C SER A 97 -6.35 -13.90 2.46
N VAL A 98 -6.85 -12.89 3.14
CA VAL A 98 -7.21 -11.61 2.53
C VAL A 98 -6.11 -10.61 2.78
N ALA A 99 -5.45 -10.16 1.73
CA ALA A 99 -4.53 -9.05 1.76
C ALA A 99 -5.22 -7.77 1.28
N THR A 100 -5.08 -6.69 2.04
CA THR A 100 -5.66 -5.37 1.74
C THR A 100 -4.55 -4.38 1.46
N LEU A 101 -4.64 -3.65 0.35
CA LEU A 101 -3.80 -2.51 0.02
C LEU A 101 -4.59 -1.21 0.16
N ASN A 102 -4.10 -0.29 0.96
CA ASN A 102 -4.53 1.10 0.97
C ASN A 102 -3.50 1.93 0.19
N LEU A 103 -3.81 2.23 -1.06
CA LEU A 103 -2.94 3.00 -1.95
C LEU A 103 -3.33 4.46 -1.94
N ILE A 104 -2.39 5.32 -1.53
CA ILE A 104 -2.49 6.78 -1.62
C ILE A 104 -1.64 7.23 -2.80
N VAL A 105 -2.21 8.07 -3.67
CA VAL A 105 -1.51 8.66 -4.81
C VAL A 105 -1.43 10.16 -4.61
N ASN A 106 -0.22 10.67 -4.45
CA ASN A 106 0.07 12.08 -4.25
C ASN A 106 0.42 12.76 -5.58
N ASN A 107 -0.07 13.98 -5.76
CA ASN A 107 0.23 14.77 -6.94
C ASN A 107 1.51 15.61 -6.75
N ALA A 108 2.21 15.84 -7.86
CA ALA A 108 3.19 16.91 -7.95
C ALA A 108 2.51 18.27 -7.76
N VAL A 109 3.20 19.19 -7.13
CA VAL A 109 2.73 20.57 -6.94
C VAL A 109 3.53 21.48 -7.85
N THR A 110 2.84 22.42 -8.51
CA THR A 110 3.49 23.47 -9.32
C THR A 110 3.23 24.83 -8.69
N SER A 111 4.23 25.70 -8.73
CA SER A 111 4.12 27.10 -8.27
C SER A 111 4.83 28.03 -9.23
N THR A 112 4.34 29.25 -9.35
CA THR A 112 4.98 30.31 -10.13
C THR A 112 5.17 31.55 -9.25
N THR A 113 6.39 32.06 -9.20
CA THR A 113 6.77 33.28 -8.46
C THR A 113 7.27 34.34 -9.47
N ASN A 114 6.74 35.54 -9.35
CA ASN A 114 7.21 36.68 -10.14
C ASN A 114 8.07 37.58 -9.25
N VAL A 115 9.29 37.87 -9.68
CA VAL A 115 10.22 38.77 -8.97
C VAL A 115 10.70 39.84 -9.92
N THR A 116 10.75 41.06 -9.43
CA THR A 116 11.35 42.18 -10.17
C THR A 116 12.51 42.72 -9.34
N ILE A 117 13.67 42.83 -9.98
CA ILE A 117 14.90 43.38 -9.40
C ILE A 117 15.50 44.48 -10.25
N CYS A 118 16.47 45.19 -9.72
CA CYS A 118 17.31 46.12 -10.48
C CYS A 118 18.55 45.42 -11.06
N THR A 119 19.14 45.94 -12.14
CA THR A 119 20.33 45.36 -12.79
C THR A 119 21.54 45.21 -11.87
N ASN A 120 21.67 46.02 -10.82
CA ASN A 120 22.74 45.94 -9.83
C ASN A 120 22.54 44.84 -8.79
N GLN A 121 21.41 44.12 -8.83
CA GLN A 121 21.09 42.97 -7.97
C GLN A 121 21.37 41.63 -8.66
N LEU A 122 21.93 41.65 -9.85
CA LEU A 122 22.41 40.46 -10.56
C LEU A 122 23.81 40.07 -10.09
N PRO A 123 24.16 38.78 -10.04
CA PRO A 123 23.29 37.62 -10.29
C PRO A 123 22.28 37.38 -9.16
N TYR A 124 21.06 36.96 -9.54
CA TYR A 124 20.01 36.62 -8.58
C TYR A 124 19.90 35.11 -8.37
N SER A 125 19.95 34.67 -7.13
CA SER A 125 19.87 33.23 -6.79
C SER A 125 18.50 32.89 -6.22
N TRP A 126 17.92 31.79 -6.68
CA TRP A 126 16.62 31.29 -6.21
C TRP A 126 16.54 29.78 -6.36
N ASN A 127 16.21 29.06 -5.27
CA ASN A 127 16.08 27.59 -5.22
C ASN A 127 17.24 26.85 -5.90
N GLY A 128 18.49 27.32 -5.68
CA GLY A 128 19.69 26.72 -6.26
C GLY A 128 19.96 27.09 -7.72
N LEU A 129 19.08 27.85 -8.36
CA LEU A 129 19.26 28.41 -9.71
C LEU A 129 19.87 29.81 -9.64
N THR A 130 20.66 30.17 -10.65
CA THR A 130 21.27 31.51 -10.77
C THR A 130 20.81 32.17 -12.06
N PHE A 131 20.28 33.39 -11.92
CA PHE A 131 19.85 34.23 -13.01
C PHE A 131 20.88 35.34 -13.23
N ASN A 132 21.48 35.36 -14.40
CA ASN A 132 22.41 36.44 -14.82
C ASN A 132 21.71 37.53 -15.61
N SER A 133 20.43 37.33 -15.96
CA SER A 133 19.56 38.27 -16.68
C SER A 133 18.09 37.97 -16.40
N ALA A 134 17.20 38.82 -16.88
CA ALA A 134 15.77 38.53 -16.88
C ALA A 134 15.48 37.19 -17.61
N GLY A 135 14.49 36.44 -17.12
CA GLY A 135 14.11 35.16 -17.73
C GLY A 135 13.26 34.31 -16.81
N THR A 136 12.94 33.12 -17.30
CA THR A 136 12.14 32.13 -16.58
C THR A 136 12.96 30.86 -16.42
N GLN A 137 13.04 30.35 -15.19
CA GLN A 137 13.65 29.04 -14.89
C GLN A 137 12.77 28.27 -13.91
N THR A 138 12.83 26.95 -13.98
CA THR A 138 12.08 26.06 -13.11
C THR A 138 13.06 25.21 -12.27
N ALA A 139 12.86 25.25 -10.96
CA ALA A 139 13.55 24.38 -10.02
C ALA A 139 12.67 23.17 -9.68
N HIS A 140 13.28 21.98 -9.66
CA HIS A 140 12.66 20.77 -9.20
C HIS A 140 12.94 20.59 -7.72
N LEU A 141 11.88 20.50 -6.93
CA LEU A 141 11.93 20.40 -5.47
C LEU A 141 11.09 19.19 -5.01
N THR A 142 11.45 18.62 -3.87
CA THR A 142 10.63 17.58 -3.26
C THR A 142 9.60 18.22 -2.34
N ASN A 143 8.33 17.93 -2.54
CA ASN A 143 7.26 18.43 -1.66
C ASN A 143 7.19 17.63 -0.34
N SER A 144 6.32 18.04 0.58
CA SER A 144 6.18 17.45 1.92
C SER A 144 5.76 15.98 1.92
N VAL A 145 5.24 15.46 0.81
CA VAL A 145 4.85 14.05 0.64
C VAL A 145 5.84 13.25 -0.21
N GLY A 146 7.01 13.83 -0.53
CA GLY A 146 8.10 13.16 -1.24
C GLY A 146 7.97 13.18 -2.76
N CYS A 147 6.99 13.90 -3.34
CA CYS A 147 6.82 13.97 -4.79
C CYS A 147 7.56 15.15 -5.39
N ASP A 148 8.04 14.98 -6.63
CA ASP A 148 8.64 16.07 -7.40
C ASP A 148 7.66 17.22 -7.59
N SER A 149 8.15 18.45 -7.37
CA SER A 149 7.38 19.68 -7.48
C SER A 149 8.14 20.69 -8.31
N ALA A 150 7.46 21.30 -9.27
CA ALA A 150 8.05 22.30 -10.17
C ALA A 150 7.77 23.72 -9.64
N ALA A 151 8.80 24.38 -9.15
CA ALA A 151 8.73 25.80 -8.79
C ALA A 151 9.35 26.65 -9.92
N THR A 152 8.55 27.53 -10.52
CA THR A 152 8.97 28.40 -11.64
C THR A 152 9.14 29.82 -11.15
N LEU A 153 10.28 30.43 -11.44
CA LEU A 153 10.52 31.85 -11.23
C LEU A 153 10.52 32.60 -12.57
N ILE A 154 9.76 33.67 -12.64
CA ILE A 154 9.81 34.66 -13.71
C ILE A 154 10.50 35.89 -13.15
N LEU A 155 11.75 36.11 -13.59
CA LEU A 155 12.56 37.25 -13.16
C LEU A 155 12.48 38.41 -14.16
N THR A 156 12.04 39.56 -13.71
CA THR A 156 12.09 40.81 -14.45
C THR A 156 13.23 41.67 -13.92
N VAL A 157 14.06 42.19 -14.80
CA VAL A 157 15.18 43.07 -14.42
C VAL A 157 14.94 44.46 -14.99
N LYS A 158 14.93 45.45 -14.14
CA LYS A 158 14.79 46.85 -14.48
C LYS A 158 16.14 47.57 -14.41
N ALA A 159 16.38 48.47 -15.34
CA ALA A 159 17.57 49.34 -15.30
C ALA A 159 17.55 50.25 -14.09
N VAL A 160 18.72 50.47 -13.53
CA VAL A 160 18.88 51.49 -12.48
C VAL A 160 18.82 52.87 -13.15
N THR A 161 17.92 53.73 -12.67
CA THR A 161 17.80 55.12 -13.09
C THR A 161 18.34 56.04 -12.03
N THR A 162 19.15 57.04 -12.41
CA THR A 162 19.61 58.08 -11.48
C THR A 162 18.62 59.27 -11.57
N SER A 163 18.18 59.71 -10.44
CA SER A 163 17.38 60.94 -10.31
C SER A 163 18.34 62.11 -10.03
N THR A 164 18.36 63.12 -10.89
CA THR A 164 19.11 64.38 -10.65
C THR A 164 18.10 65.46 -10.27
N THR A 165 18.26 66.04 -9.08
CA THR A 165 17.49 67.21 -8.69
C THR A 165 18.37 68.45 -8.93
N PRO A 166 17.99 69.34 -9.82
CA PRO A 166 18.74 70.58 -9.99
C PRO A 166 18.56 71.44 -8.72
N ILE A 167 19.65 71.78 -8.06
CA ILE A 167 19.66 72.80 -6.98
C ILE A 167 20.07 74.14 -7.58
N SER A 168 19.16 75.09 -7.53
CA SER A 168 19.44 76.49 -7.89
C SER A 168 19.79 77.20 -6.61
N VAL A 169 20.99 77.84 -6.53
CA VAL A 169 21.37 78.79 -5.46
C VAL A 169 21.26 80.15 -6.03
N CYS A 170 20.55 81.07 -5.32
CA CYS A 170 20.49 82.51 -5.58
C CYS A 170 21.69 83.19 -5.01
#